data_3ddf7d0fe6f152c9e19b09abf1ada546
#
_entry.id   3ddf7d0fe6f152c9e19b09abf1ada546
#
_cell.length_a   1.000
_cell.length_b   1.000
_cell.length_c   1.000
_cell.angle_alpha   90.00
_cell.angle_beta   90.00
_cell.angle_gamma   90.00
#
_symmetry.space_group_name_H-M   'P 1'
#
loop_
_entity.id
_entity.type
_entity.pdbx_description
1 polymer ?
#
loop_
_entity_poly.entity_id
_entity_poly.type
_entity_poly.pdbx_seq_one_letter_code
_entity_poly.pdbx_strand_id
1 'polypeptide(L)'
;MSSIIRKRLFFTSGRPLGLILGLSLVLVSGLIPMRGLFGQSTTYLVTELTSGDGAQVPSKLNNLGVIVGRQAGDGKGVPQATFWNHSHSNGKHLGGFAGADYSSATGINDTGEITGSSNTEAAILPFIWTEKGGLQRLPVLPGDTCGQAVAINKHGDIAAYSSGSNGARAFLWSRKGGVRELGTLAGGNYSKAHDLNDSDEVAGVSGSLAGDRAVLWTKDGNAHDLGTLPGDFVSEALAINNAGEVVGYSKGPNGMRAFLWTKSNGMEELGILAGGSSSRALAINDSGTVVGASATQSGDHAFVWKRQTGMLDLNDAASLAHGTVLVDAHAINRKGEILAMGGMDHGGMAPDNHRCAPAPPLSFLLTPTNAP
;
A
#
# COMPACT_ATOMS: atom_id res chain seq x y z
N MET A 1 -37.67 3.87 52.13
CA MET A 1 -38.98 4.14 52.75
C MET A 1 -40.05 3.94 51.72
N SER A 2 -40.83 2.99 51.98
CA SER A 2 -41.99 2.34 51.46
C SER A 2 -43.15 3.26 51.12
N SER A 3 -43.89 3.05 50.02
CA SER A 3 -45.34 3.14 50.06
C SER A 3 -45.94 2.41 48.83
N ILE A 4 -46.57 1.30 49.14
CA ILE A 4 -47.44 0.49 48.29
C ILE A 4 -48.85 1.07 48.40
N ILE A 5 -49.55 1.31 47.29
CA ILE A 5 -51.01 1.51 47.31
C ILE A 5 -51.68 0.42 46.45
N ARG A 6 -52.35 -0.51 47.12
CA ARG A 6 -53.34 -1.42 46.56
C ARG A 6 -54.66 -0.68 46.35
N LYS A 7 -55.38 -0.86 45.21
CA LYS A 7 -56.83 -0.64 45.10
C LYS A 7 -57.56 -1.87 44.64
N ARG A 8 -58.60 -2.21 45.42
CA ARG A 8 -59.50 -3.37 45.30
C ARG A 8 -60.49 -3.23 44.14
N LEU A 9 -60.79 -4.36 43.52
CA LEU A 9 -61.94 -4.56 42.64
C LEU A 9 -63.24 -4.69 43.44
N PHE A 10 -64.32 -4.08 42.96
CA PHE A 10 -65.69 -4.45 43.25
C PHE A 10 -66.38 -4.95 42.00
N PHE A 11 -66.94 -6.16 42.10
CA PHE A 11 -67.88 -6.74 41.12
C PHE A 11 -69.29 -6.30 41.41
N THR A 12 -70.09 -5.88 40.38
CA THR A 12 -71.55 -6.00 40.40
C THR A 12 -72.02 -6.50 39.01
N SER A 13 -72.95 -7.45 39.10
CA SER A 13 -73.57 -8.21 38.05
C SER A 13 -74.60 -7.43 37.25
N GLY A 14 -74.75 -7.71 35.94
CA GLY A 14 -75.90 -7.32 35.09
C GLY A 14 -75.67 -7.60 33.61
N ARG A 15 -76.39 -8.55 33.04
CA ARG A 15 -76.49 -8.90 31.61
C ARG A 15 -77.65 -8.16 30.95
N PRO A 16 -77.87 -8.21 29.61
CA PRO A 16 -77.01 -8.16 28.42
C PRO A 16 -77.47 -7.08 27.41
N LEU A 17 -76.65 -6.69 26.47
CA LEU A 17 -77.08 -6.42 25.05
C LEU A 17 -75.81 -6.24 24.18
N GLY A 18 -75.84 -6.82 23.03
CA GLY A 18 -74.71 -6.90 22.16
C GLY A 18 -74.31 -5.58 21.54
N LEU A 19 -73.01 -5.39 21.43
CA LEU A 19 -72.39 -4.43 20.54
C LEU A 19 -71.08 -4.99 20.08
N ILE A 20 -70.95 -5.11 18.76
CA ILE A 20 -69.70 -5.48 18.08
C ILE A 20 -68.74 -4.34 18.32
N LEU A 21 -67.70 -4.56 19.10
CA LEU A 21 -66.56 -3.65 19.22
C LEU A 21 -65.37 -4.27 18.49
N GLY A 22 -65.02 -3.66 17.39
CA GLY A 22 -63.83 -3.97 16.65
C GLY A 22 -62.61 -3.75 17.55
N LEU A 23 -61.79 -4.81 17.74
CA LEU A 23 -60.56 -4.76 18.44
C LEU A 23 -59.52 -4.12 17.50
N SER A 24 -59.28 -2.81 17.66
CA SER A 24 -58.12 -2.14 17.08
C SER A 24 -56.88 -2.57 17.85
N LEU A 25 -56.16 -3.52 17.26
CA LEU A 25 -54.82 -3.93 17.74
C LEU A 25 -53.84 -2.80 17.41
N VAL A 26 -53.57 -1.90 18.35
CA VAL A 26 -52.49 -0.94 18.25
C VAL A 26 -51.20 -1.75 18.45
N LEU A 27 -50.61 -2.15 17.34
CA LEU A 27 -49.21 -2.59 17.30
C LEU A 27 -48.33 -1.39 17.62
N VAL A 28 -47.95 -1.24 18.88
CA VAL A 28 -46.80 -0.43 19.26
C VAL A 28 -45.56 -1.19 18.75
N SER A 29 -45.21 -0.89 17.49
CA SER A 29 -43.87 -1.31 16.97
C SER A 29 -42.81 -0.56 17.78
N GLY A 30 -42.34 -1.20 18.87
CA GLY A 30 -41.11 -0.82 19.48
C GLY A 30 -40.03 -0.91 18.41
N LEU A 31 -39.54 0.22 17.92
CA LEU A 31 -38.27 0.32 17.23
C LEU A 31 -37.21 -0.18 18.17
N ILE A 32 -36.91 -1.49 18.08
CA ILE A 32 -35.62 -2.02 18.53
C ILE A 32 -34.63 -1.32 17.60
N PRO A 33 -33.73 -0.47 18.09
CA PRO A 33 -32.68 0.03 17.23
C PRO A 33 -31.95 -1.21 16.75
N MET A 34 -32.08 -1.55 15.46
CA MET A 34 -31.12 -2.39 14.78
C MET A 34 -29.77 -1.69 15.00
N ARG A 35 -29.01 -2.12 16.00
CA ARG A 35 -27.58 -1.96 15.99
C ARG A 35 -27.14 -2.72 14.76
N GLY A 36 -26.95 -1.99 13.67
CA GLY A 36 -26.40 -2.52 12.45
C GLY A 36 -25.12 -3.23 12.83
N LEU A 37 -24.90 -4.39 12.25
CA LEU A 37 -23.58 -4.99 12.07
C LEU A 37 -22.72 -4.02 11.20
N PHE A 38 -22.41 -2.86 11.74
CA PHE A 38 -21.26 -2.11 11.26
C PHE A 38 -20.07 -2.87 11.83
N GLY A 39 -19.36 -3.58 10.96
CA GLY A 39 -18.10 -4.17 11.32
C GLY A 39 -17.28 -3.09 12.04
N GLN A 40 -16.70 -3.44 13.18
CA GLN A 40 -15.89 -2.51 13.96
C GLN A 40 -14.86 -1.92 13.01
N SER A 41 -14.85 -0.58 12.87
CA SER A 41 -13.84 0.11 12.08
C SER A 41 -12.48 -0.25 12.68
N THR A 42 -11.59 -0.81 11.88
CA THR A 42 -10.22 -1.11 12.31
C THR A 42 -9.57 0.21 12.72
N THR A 43 -9.14 0.32 13.96
CA THR A 43 -8.34 1.44 14.45
C THR A 43 -6.87 1.03 14.47
N TYR A 44 -5.96 2.00 14.37
CA TYR A 44 -4.54 1.77 14.28
C TYR A 44 -3.78 2.46 15.43
N LEU A 45 -2.87 1.72 16.06
CA LEU A 45 -1.82 2.30 16.88
C LEU A 45 -0.71 2.81 15.95
N VAL A 46 -0.30 4.07 16.13
CA VAL A 46 0.71 4.72 15.31
C VAL A 46 2.03 4.76 16.07
N THR A 47 3.08 4.27 15.43
CA THR A 47 4.46 4.37 15.91
C THR A 47 5.27 5.18 14.91
N GLU A 48 5.79 6.33 15.33
CA GLU A 48 6.71 7.09 14.50
C GLU A 48 8.05 6.36 14.42
N LEU A 49 8.56 6.18 13.20
CA LEU A 49 9.85 5.59 12.94
C LEU A 49 10.89 6.71 12.97
N THR A 50 11.49 6.91 14.14
CA THR A 50 12.54 7.92 14.35
C THR A 50 13.90 7.24 14.50
N SER A 51 14.93 7.81 13.90
CA SER A 51 16.31 7.51 14.29
C SER A 51 17.02 8.82 14.70
N GLY A 52 17.89 8.73 15.69
CA GLY A 52 18.65 9.88 16.17
C GLY A 52 19.54 10.56 15.11
N ASP A 53 19.88 9.86 14.00
CA ASP A 53 20.96 10.23 13.10
C ASP A 53 20.55 10.50 11.63
N GLY A 54 19.27 10.75 11.33
CA GLY A 54 18.89 11.13 9.97
C GLY A 54 17.52 10.61 9.53
N ALA A 55 17.03 11.16 8.40
CA ALA A 55 15.74 10.78 7.84
C ALA A 55 15.73 9.30 7.44
N GLN A 56 14.80 8.55 8.02
CA GLN A 56 14.47 7.19 7.58
C GLN A 56 13.46 7.26 6.44
N VAL A 57 13.70 6.51 5.39
CA VAL A 57 12.77 6.34 4.27
C VAL A 57 12.50 4.84 4.13
N PRO A 58 11.51 4.30 4.87
CA PRO A 58 11.09 2.91 4.74
C PRO A 58 10.46 2.68 3.36
N SER A 59 10.64 1.50 2.81
CA SER A 59 10.12 1.11 1.50
C SER A 59 9.15 -0.06 1.58
N LYS A 60 9.48 -1.09 2.34
CA LYS A 60 8.69 -2.32 2.47
C LYS A 60 8.81 -2.91 3.87
N LEU A 61 7.85 -3.76 4.24
CA LEU A 61 7.91 -4.58 5.45
C LEU A 61 7.50 -6.02 5.12
N ASN A 62 8.06 -6.99 5.88
CA ASN A 62 7.66 -8.38 5.77
C ASN A 62 6.63 -8.77 6.85
N ASN A 63 6.16 -10.02 6.83
CA ASN A 63 5.16 -10.53 7.79
C ASN A 63 5.73 -10.76 9.20
N LEU A 64 7.04 -10.64 9.39
CA LEU A 64 7.72 -10.69 10.69
C LEU A 64 7.88 -9.30 11.32
N GLY A 65 7.47 -8.22 10.61
CA GLY A 65 7.60 -6.84 11.06
C GLY A 65 9.00 -6.26 10.84
N VAL A 66 9.82 -6.89 10.00
CA VAL A 66 11.11 -6.32 9.57
C VAL A 66 10.84 -5.31 8.47
N ILE A 67 11.32 -4.09 8.64
CA ILE A 67 11.19 -2.98 7.70
C ILE A 67 12.52 -2.81 6.97
N VAL A 68 12.45 -2.50 5.68
CA VAL A 68 13.62 -2.15 4.86
C VAL A 68 13.42 -0.83 4.15
N GLY A 69 14.53 -0.20 3.79
CA GLY A 69 14.50 1.09 3.09
C GLY A 69 15.90 1.68 2.99
N ARG A 70 16.01 2.97 3.23
CA ARG A 70 17.27 3.68 3.31
C ARG A 70 17.29 4.66 4.49
N GLN A 71 18.46 4.92 4.99
CA GLN A 71 18.72 5.91 6.05
C GLN A 71 20.02 6.64 5.75
N ALA A 72 20.14 7.91 6.14
CA ALA A 72 21.41 8.63 6.06
C ALA A 72 22.45 7.89 6.92
N GLY A 73 23.59 7.52 6.31
CA GLY A 73 24.66 6.80 7.00
C GLY A 73 25.61 7.74 7.74
N ASP A 74 26.28 7.21 8.72
CA ASP A 74 27.39 7.67 9.55
C ASP A 74 27.89 9.13 9.36
N GLY A 75 27.05 10.13 9.68
CA GLY A 75 27.45 11.54 9.72
C GLY A 75 27.80 12.19 8.37
N LYS A 76 27.80 11.43 7.26
CA LYS A 76 28.09 11.94 5.91
C LYS A 76 26.86 12.30 5.09
N GLY A 77 25.65 12.06 5.62
CA GLY A 77 24.39 12.32 4.91
C GLY A 77 24.11 11.41 3.70
N VAL A 78 24.93 10.40 3.47
CA VAL A 78 24.82 9.47 2.33
C VAL A 78 23.75 8.43 2.62
N PRO A 79 22.70 8.30 1.79
CA PRO A 79 21.67 7.29 1.99
C PRO A 79 22.22 5.87 1.79
N GLN A 80 22.02 5.01 2.79
CA GLN A 80 22.41 3.60 2.74
C GLN A 80 21.21 2.68 2.91
N ALA A 81 21.20 1.58 2.16
CA ALA A 81 20.24 0.51 2.35
C ALA A 81 20.28 0.04 3.81
N THR A 82 19.13 -0.03 4.44
CA THR A 82 19.01 -0.26 5.88
C THR A 82 17.82 -1.18 6.15
N PHE A 83 17.91 -2.02 7.17
CA PHE A 83 16.75 -2.69 7.73
C PHE A 83 16.59 -2.39 9.22
N TRP A 84 15.35 -2.39 9.69
CA TRP A 84 14.94 -2.17 11.07
C TRP A 84 14.14 -3.38 11.58
N ASN A 85 14.43 -3.81 12.80
CA ASN A 85 13.67 -4.82 13.54
C ASN A 85 13.82 -4.56 15.03
N HIS A 86 13.21 -5.40 15.88
CA HIS A 86 13.30 -5.25 17.34
C HIS A 86 14.74 -5.20 17.87
N SER A 87 15.68 -5.93 17.25
CA SER A 87 17.10 -5.97 17.66
C SER A 87 17.92 -4.82 17.08
N HIS A 88 17.41 -4.14 16.05
CA HIS A 88 18.07 -3.06 15.32
C HIS A 88 17.10 -1.90 15.12
N SER A 89 16.60 -1.31 16.23
CA SER A 89 15.65 -0.19 16.18
C SER A 89 16.25 1.07 15.55
N ASN A 90 17.55 1.30 15.71
CA ASN A 90 18.29 2.38 15.05
C ASN A 90 18.64 2.08 13.57
N GLY A 91 18.30 0.89 13.09
CA GLY A 91 18.65 0.42 11.76
C GLY A 91 20.01 -0.25 11.68
N LYS A 92 20.09 -1.28 10.83
CA LYS A 92 21.36 -1.90 10.43
C LYS A 92 21.62 -1.58 8.97
N HIS A 93 22.68 -0.84 8.71
CA HIS A 93 23.11 -0.54 7.35
C HIS A 93 23.60 -1.81 6.66
N LEU A 94 23.18 -2.01 5.42
CA LEU A 94 23.62 -3.13 4.57
C LEU A 94 24.86 -2.79 3.77
N GLY A 95 25.23 -1.48 3.75
CA GLY A 95 26.31 -0.96 2.91
C GLY A 95 25.88 -0.76 1.46
N GLY A 96 26.87 -0.69 0.58
CA GLY A 96 26.73 -0.57 -0.87
C GLY A 96 27.87 -1.27 -1.58
N PHE A 97 27.92 -1.19 -2.91
CA PHE A 97 29.06 -1.65 -3.69
C PHE A 97 30.31 -0.80 -3.41
N ALA A 98 31.47 -1.29 -3.79
CA ALA A 98 32.72 -0.52 -3.64
C ALA A 98 32.62 0.83 -4.36
N GLY A 99 32.94 1.91 -3.65
CA GLY A 99 32.79 3.28 -4.15
C GLY A 99 31.38 3.84 -4.15
N ALA A 100 30.40 3.13 -3.57
CA ALA A 100 29.02 3.62 -3.53
C ALA A 100 28.88 4.83 -2.59
N ASP A 101 28.14 5.83 -3.08
CA ASP A 101 27.61 6.94 -2.31
C ASP A 101 26.08 6.92 -2.20
N TYR A 102 25.45 5.82 -2.63
CA TYR A 102 24.02 5.58 -2.51
C TYR A 102 23.71 4.09 -2.51
N SER A 103 22.84 3.66 -1.61
CA SER A 103 22.14 2.39 -1.70
C SER A 103 20.74 2.48 -1.08
N SER A 104 19.82 1.64 -1.54
CA SER A 104 18.44 1.59 -1.03
C SER A 104 17.92 0.16 -1.11
N ALA A 105 17.29 -0.32 -0.05
CA ALA A 105 16.55 -1.57 -0.05
C ALA A 105 15.09 -1.31 -0.49
N THR A 106 14.58 -2.15 -1.39
CA THR A 106 13.26 -1.98 -2.03
C THR A 106 12.31 -3.15 -1.76
N GLY A 107 12.83 -4.31 -1.35
CA GLY A 107 12.04 -5.50 -1.06
C GLY A 107 12.70 -6.38 0.01
N ILE A 108 11.85 -7.11 0.72
CA ILE A 108 12.25 -8.09 1.74
C ILE A 108 11.25 -9.24 1.76
N ASN A 109 11.74 -10.49 1.86
CA ASN A 109 10.91 -11.66 2.09
C ASN A 109 10.94 -12.11 3.57
N ASP A 110 10.13 -13.12 3.91
CA ASP A 110 10.03 -13.62 5.29
C ASP A 110 11.25 -14.46 5.73
N THR A 111 12.13 -14.84 4.81
CA THR A 111 13.41 -15.48 5.15
C THR A 111 14.52 -14.47 5.46
N GLY A 112 14.24 -13.18 5.34
CA GLY A 112 15.17 -12.08 5.62
C GLY A 112 16.11 -11.77 4.46
N GLU A 113 15.82 -12.25 3.25
CA GLU A 113 16.53 -11.84 2.05
C GLU A 113 16.01 -10.48 1.60
N ILE A 114 16.94 -9.57 1.31
CA ILE A 114 16.64 -8.17 0.97
C ILE A 114 17.14 -7.89 -0.43
N THR A 115 16.33 -7.22 -1.23
CA THR A 115 16.73 -6.74 -2.55
C THR A 115 16.71 -5.21 -2.60
N GLY A 116 17.45 -4.66 -3.57
CA GLY A 116 17.54 -3.22 -3.74
C GLY A 116 18.53 -2.81 -4.81
N SER A 117 19.00 -1.59 -4.71
CA SER A 117 19.95 -1.00 -5.66
C SER A 117 21.06 -0.25 -4.93
N SER A 118 22.24 -0.32 -5.47
CA SER A 118 23.39 0.46 -5.04
C SER A 118 24.12 1.03 -6.25
N ASN A 119 24.59 2.26 -6.16
CA ASN A 119 25.42 2.78 -7.21
C ASN A 119 26.86 2.29 -7.12
N THR A 120 27.56 2.48 -8.21
CA THR A 120 29.02 2.47 -8.36
C THR A 120 29.40 3.80 -8.97
N GLU A 121 30.69 4.05 -9.22
CA GLU A 121 31.12 5.23 -9.95
C GLU A 121 30.48 5.34 -11.37
N ALA A 122 30.11 4.19 -11.97
CA ALA A 122 29.63 4.13 -13.34
C ALA A 122 28.11 3.97 -13.50
N ALA A 123 27.42 3.33 -12.53
CA ALA A 123 26.03 2.92 -12.72
C ALA A 123 25.30 2.58 -11.41
N ILE A 124 23.97 2.59 -11.46
CA ILE A 124 23.13 1.99 -10.43
C ILE A 124 22.88 0.54 -10.81
N LEU A 125 23.09 -0.39 -9.87
CA LEU A 125 23.03 -1.82 -10.09
C LEU A 125 22.18 -2.51 -9.02
N PRO A 126 21.39 -3.54 -9.41
CA PRO A 126 20.57 -4.29 -8.48
C PRO A 126 21.42 -5.21 -7.61
N PHE A 127 20.95 -5.45 -6.39
CA PHE A 127 21.57 -6.39 -5.45
C PHE A 127 20.56 -7.31 -4.78
N ILE A 128 21.04 -8.44 -4.29
CA ILE A 128 20.44 -9.23 -3.22
C ILE A 128 21.39 -9.22 -2.02
N TRP A 129 20.82 -9.08 -0.83
CA TRP A 129 21.54 -9.19 0.43
C TRP A 129 20.99 -10.35 1.26
N THR A 130 21.87 -11.11 1.86
CA THR A 130 21.54 -12.13 2.85
C THR A 130 22.46 -11.99 4.05
N GLU A 131 22.03 -12.40 5.24
CA GLU A 131 22.84 -12.28 6.45
C GLU A 131 24.19 -13.03 6.35
N LYS A 132 24.21 -14.19 5.69
CA LYS A 132 25.43 -14.99 5.51
C LYS A 132 26.29 -14.53 4.35
N GLY A 133 25.68 -14.09 3.25
CA GLY A 133 26.37 -13.78 2.00
C GLY A 133 26.71 -12.30 1.81
N GLY A 134 26.17 -11.42 2.68
CA GLY A 134 26.28 -9.99 2.49
C GLY A 134 25.57 -9.50 1.22
N LEU A 135 26.01 -8.36 0.71
CA LEU A 135 25.49 -7.71 -0.48
C LEU A 135 26.15 -8.31 -1.73
N GLN A 136 25.33 -8.88 -2.62
CA GLN A 136 25.74 -9.51 -3.86
C GLN A 136 25.08 -8.80 -5.04
N ARG A 137 25.87 -8.47 -6.06
CA ARG A 137 25.39 -7.86 -7.30
C ARG A 137 24.55 -8.85 -8.09
N LEU A 138 23.38 -8.40 -8.57
CA LEU A 138 22.59 -9.12 -9.56
C LEU A 138 22.99 -8.71 -10.98
N PRO A 139 22.87 -9.62 -11.96
CA PRO A 139 23.07 -9.28 -13.37
C PRO A 139 21.93 -8.37 -13.86
N VAL A 140 22.20 -7.63 -14.94
CA VAL A 140 21.24 -6.90 -15.75
C VAL A 140 21.07 -7.59 -17.10
N LEU A 141 20.09 -7.17 -17.89
CA LEU A 141 19.87 -7.74 -19.22
C LEU A 141 21.08 -7.45 -20.15
N PRO A 142 21.35 -8.35 -21.12
CA PRO A 142 22.45 -8.16 -22.06
C PRO A 142 22.34 -6.82 -22.79
N GLY A 143 23.46 -6.08 -22.81
CA GLY A 143 23.54 -4.75 -23.43
C GLY A 143 23.10 -3.59 -22.53
N ASP A 144 22.50 -3.85 -21.35
CA ASP A 144 22.14 -2.82 -20.40
C ASP A 144 23.30 -2.52 -19.45
N THR A 145 23.36 -1.28 -18.98
CA THR A 145 24.45 -0.78 -18.11
C THR A 145 24.02 -0.50 -16.70
N CYS A 146 22.74 -0.26 -16.45
CA CYS A 146 22.19 0.01 -15.14
C CYS A 146 20.89 -0.78 -14.90
N GLY A 147 20.49 -0.93 -13.64
CA GLY A 147 19.27 -1.62 -13.29
C GLY A 147 18.90 -1.45 -11.82
N GLN A 148 17.65 -1.74 -11.51
CA GLN A 148 17.08 -1.68 -10.17
C GLN A 148 16.24 -2.92 -9.89
N ALA A 149 16.46 -3.55 -8.74
CA ALA A 149 15.56 -4.56 -8.21
C ALA A 149 14.42 -3.86 -7.45
N VAL A 150 13.20 -4.40 -7.56
CA VAL A 150 12.00 -3.75 -7.02
C VAL A 150 11.26 -4.61 -5.99
N ALA A 151 11.22 -5.93 -6.20
CA ALA A 151 10.51 -6.85 -5.30
C ALA A 151 11.22 -8.21 -5.24
N ILE A 152 11.00 -8.94 -4.17
CA ILE A 152 11.50 -10.30 -3.93
C ILE A 152 10.38 -11.15 -3.34
N ASN A 153 10.17 -12.37 -3.88
CA ASN A 153 9.16 -13.29 -3.37
C ASN A 153 9.75 -14.26 -2.31
N LYS A 154 8.90 -15.14 -1.77
CA LYS A 154 9.32 -16.13 -0.75
C LYS A 154 10.37 -17.13 -1.23
N HIS A 155 10.50 -17.34 -2.55
CA HIS A 155 11.47 -18.26 -3.15
C HIS A 155 12.84 -17.60 -3.39
N GLY A 156 12.92 -16.27 -3.18
CA GLY A 156 14.10 -15.46 -3.46
C GLY A 156 14.22 -15.07 -4.94
N ASP A 157 13.13 -15.21 -5.73
CA ASP A 157 13.08 -14.69 -7.08
C ASP A 157 12.82 -13.18 -7.02
N ILE A 158 13.42 -12.42 -7.94
CA ILE A 158 13.47 -10.95 -7.86
C ILE A 158 12.94 -10.35 -9.17
N ALA A 159 11.93 -9.50 -9.05
CA ALA A 159 11.51 -8.62 -10.12
C ALA A 159 12.40 -7.39 -10.17
N ALA A 160 12.80 -7.01 -11.37
CA ALA A 160 13.72 -5.90 -11.60
C ALA A 160 13.48 -5.29 -13.00
N TYR A 161 14.10 -4.16 -13.25
CA TYR A 161 14.26 -3.63 -14.60
C TYR A 161 15.69 -3.14 -14.80
N SER A 162 16.13 -3.14 -16.04
CA SER A 162 17.42 -2.58 -16.43
C SER A 162 17.27 -1.66 -17.64
N SER A 163 18.24 -0.84 -17.88
CA SER A 163 18.22 0.16 -18.93
C SER A 163 19.56 0.25 -19.63
N GLY A 164 19.48 0.45 -20.96
CA GLY A 164 20.59 0.68 -21.85
C GLY A 164 20.14 1.49 -23.07
N SER A 165 20.78 1.30 -24.20
CA SER A 165 20.45 1.98 -25.47
C SER A 165 19.02 1.67 -25.96
N ASN A 166 18.42 0.56 -25.52
CA ASN A 166 17.10 0.10 -25.94
C ASN A 166 15.96 0.52 -24.97
N GLY A 167 16.23 1.44 -24.02
CA GLY A 167 15.26 1.87 -23.03
C GLY A 167 15.22 0.96 -21.80
N ALA A 168 14.17 1.12 -20.99
CA ALA A 168 13.97 0.30 -19.79
C ALA A 168 13.30 -1.03 -20.14
N ARG A 169 13.78 -2.14 -19.57
CA ARG A 169 13.26 -3.49 -19.79
C ARG A 169 13.10 -4.24 -18.48
N ALA A 170 11.88 -4.73 -18.23
CA ALA A 170 11.56 -5.54 -17.05
C ALA A 170 12.14 -6.94 -17.19
N PHE A 171 12.60 -7.51 -16.09
CA PHE A 171 13.06 -8.89 -16.03
C PHE A 171 12.79 -9.54 -14.68
N LEU A 172 12.71 -10.86 -14.67
CA LEU A 172 12.72 -11.70 -13.49
C LEU A 172 14.08 -12.37 -13.37
N TRP A 173 14.67 -12.30 -12.20
CA TRP A 173 15.87 -13.06 -11.87
C TRP A 173 15.55 -14.16 -10.86
N SER A 174 16.12 -15.35 -11.07
CA SER A 174 16.09 -16.44 -10.09
C SER A 174 17.44 -17.11 -9.97
N ARG A 175 17.73 -17.71 -8.80
CA ARG A 175 18.99 -18.41 -8.56
C ARG A 175 19.25 -19.55 -9.53
N LYS A 176 18.21 -20.23 -9.99
CA LYS A 176 18.31 -21.39 -10.89
C LYS A 176 18.22 -21.04 -12.36
N GLY A 177 17.36 -20.06 -12.67
CA GLY A 177 17.04 -19.68 -14.06
C GLY A 177 17.84 -18.49 -14.60
N GLY A 178 18.59 -17.78 -13.74
CA GLY A 178 19.25 -16.54 -14.15
C GLY A 178 18.28 -15.42 -14.47
N VAL A 179 18.61 -14.60 -15.47
CA VAL A 179 17.79 -13.47 -15.91
C VAL A 179 16.85 -13.89 -17.03
N ARG A 180 15.58 -13.54 -16.92
CA ARG A 180 14.55 -13.74 -17.94
C ARG A 180 13.86 -12.39 -18.23
N GLU A 181 14.01 -11.87 -19.44
CA GLU A 181 13.30 -10.68 -19.87
C GLU A 181 11.79 -10.92 -19.94
N LEU A 182 10.99 -9.94 -19.52
CA LEU A 182 9.53 -10.03 -19.46
C LEU A 182 8.82 -9.46 -20.69
N GLY A 183 9.58 -8.82 -21.58
CA GLY A 183 9.05 -8.25 -22.82
C GLY A 183 8.15 -7.02 -22.61
N THR A 184 7.51 -6.61 -23.72
CA THR A 184 6.59 -5.47 -23.76
C THR A 184 5.25 -5.89 -24.35
N LEU A 185 4.23 -5.07 -24.18
CA LEU A 185 2.98 -5.17 -24.94
C LEU A 185 3.23 -4.82 -26.41
N ALA A 186 2.29 -5.21 -27.28
CA ALA A 186 2.39 -4.98 -28.72
C ALA A 186 2.62 -3.50 -29.04
N GLY A 187 3.70 -3.22 -29.79
CA GLY A 187 4.12 -1.87 -30.17
C GLY A 187 4.81 -1.06 -29.08
N GLY A 188 5.01 -1.65 -27.90
CA GLY A 188 5.76 -1.03 -26.82
C GLY A 188 7.27 -1.11 -27.03
N ASN A 189 7.99 -0.14 -26.49
CA ASN A 189 9.45 -0.04 -26.57
C ASN A 189 10.13 0.01 -25.19
N TYR A 190 9.35 -0.10 -24.11
CA TYR A 190 9.87 -0.18 -22.75
C TYR A 190 8.92 -0.95 -21.83
N SER A 191 9.46 -1.47 -20.75
CA SER A 191 8.70 -2.08 -19.65
C SER A 191 9.43 -1.88 -18.32
N LYS A 192 8.65 -1.79 -17.20
CA LYS A 192 9.19 -1.73 -15.85
C LYS A 192 8.37 -2.62 -14.94
N ALA A 193 9.04 -3.48 -14.17
CA ALA A 193 8.44 -4.22 -13.08
C ALA A 193 8.30 -3.32 -11.85
N HIS A 194 7.23 -3.53 -11.06
CA HIS A 194 6.98 -2.83 -9.80
C HIS A 194 6.80 -3.77 -8.63
N ASP A 195 6.17 -4.94 -8.83
CA ASP A 195 5.96 -5.90 -7.75
C ASP A 195 5.90 -7.33 -8.28
N LEU A 196 6.03 -8.32 -7.37
CA LEU A 196 6.14 -9.74 -7.66
C LEU A 196 5.43 -10.56 -6.59
N ASN A 197 4.60 -11.54 -7.00
CA ASN A 197 3.98 -12.48 -6.09
C ASN A 197 4.74 -13.82 -5.99
N ASP A 198 4.25 -14.72 -5.12
CA ASP A 198 4.84 -16.05 -4.88
C ASP A 198 4.59 -17.06 -6.01
N SER A 199 3.82 -16.70 -7.03
CA SER A 199 3.57 -17.49 -8.23
C SER A 199 4.43 -17.08 -9.43
N ASP A 200 5.43 -16.21 -9.22
CA ASP A 200 6.29 -15.59 -10.24
C ASP A 200 5.51 -14.73 -11.25
N GLU A 201 4.36 -14.19 -10.83
CA GLU A 201 3.63 -13.18 -11.59
C GLU A 201 4.16 -11.79 -11.20
N VAL A 202 4.47 -10.98 -12.21
CA VAL A 202 5.04 -9.64 -12.04
C VAL A 202 4.03 -8.59 -12.49
N ALA A 203 3.78 -7.59 -11.66
CA ALA A 203 2.98 -6.43 -11.99
C ALA A 203 3.88 -5.23 -12.36
N GLY A 204 3.42 -4.38 -13.28
CA GLY A 204 4.17 -3.20 -13.68
C GLY A 204 3.54 -2.40 -14.80
N VAL A 205 4.38 -1.74 -15.60
CA VAL A 205 3.96 -0.92 -16.72
C VAL A 205 4.71 -1.32 -18.00
N SER A 206 4.02 -1.29 -19.12
CA SER A 206 4.60 -1.41 -20.46
C SER A 206 4.06 -0.34 -21.37
N GLY A 207 4.93 0.22 -22.20
CA GLY A 207 4.49 0.95 -23.37
C GLY A 207 3.69 0.03 -24.30
N SER A 208 2.75 0.61 -25.06
CA SER A 208 1.95 -0.05 -26.09
C SER A 208 1.59 0.92 -27.20
N LEU A 209 0.96 0.46 -28.28
CA LEU A 209 0.40 1.33 -29.33
C LEU A 209 -0.64 2.33 -28.80
N ALA A 210 -1.31 2.01 -27.69
CA ALA A 210 -2.34 2.83 -27.09
C ALA A 210 -1.85 3.69 -25.91
N GLY A 211 -0.53 3.78 -25.68
CA GLY A 211 0.10 4.45 -24.54
C GLY A 211 0.54 3.48 -23.45
N ASP A 212 0.83 4.01 -22.27
CA ASP A 212 1.27 3.23 -21.13
C ASP A 212 0.12 2.40 -20.56
N ARG A 213 0.39 1.13 -20.27
CA ARG A 213 -0.58 0.18 -19.76
C ARG A 213 -0.07 -0.56 -18.53
N ALA A 214 -0.94 -0.68 -17.54
CA ALA A 214 -0.77 -1.66 -16.47
C ALA A 214 -0.66 -3.05 -17.10
N VAL A 215 0.35 -3.80 -16.71
CA VAL A 215 0.65 -5.11 -17.27
C VAL A 215 0.87 -6.12 -16.15
N LEU A 216 0.40 -7.34 -16.39
CA LEU A 216 0.71 -8.53 -15.62
C LEU A 216 1.51 -9.49 -16.49
N TRP A 217 2.75 -9.77 -16.12
CA TRP A 217 3.52 -10.85 -16.71
C TRP A 217 3.30 -12.12 -15.91
N THR A 218 2.84 -13.15 -16.58
CA THR A 218 2.66 -14.48 -15.96
C THR A 218 4.00 -15.21 -15.84
N LYS A 219 4.00 -16.28 -15.07
CA LYS A 219 5.17 -17.17 -14.90
C LYS A 219 5.79 -17.60 -16.23
N ASP A 220 4.99 -17.80 -17.26
CA ASP A 220 5.45 -18.19 -18.60
C ASP A 220 6.05 -17.02 -19.40
N GLY A 221 6.05 -15.80 -18.83
CA GLY A 221 6.58 -14.58 -19.46
C GLY A 221 5.61 -13.87 -20.40
N ASN A 222 4.34 -14.34 -20.48
CA ASN A 222 3.33 -13.66 -21.29
C ASN A 222 2.90 -12.35 -20.64
N ALA A 223 2.92 -11.26 -21.41
CA ALA A 223 2.45 -9.95 -20.98
C ALA A 223 0.94 -9.83 -21.25
N HIS A 224 0.17 -9.55 -20.22
CA HIS A 224 -1.27 -9.29 -20.29
C HIS A 224 -1.52 -7.80 -20.04
N ASP A 225 -2.14 -7.11 -21.02
CA ASP A 225 -2.66 -5.75 -20.86
C ASP A 225 -3.86 -5.80 -19.90
N LEU A 226 -3.78 -5.08 -18.79
CA LEU A 226 -4.87 -5.01 -17.80
C LEU A 226 -5.91 -3.95 -18.17
N GLY A 227 -5.67 -3.18 -19.24
CA GLY A 227 -6.56 -2.12 -19.72
C GLY A 227 -6.46 -0.83 -18.91
N THR A 228 -7.53 -0.04 -18.99
CA THR A 228 -7.73 1.21 -18.24
C THR A 228 -9.15 1.25 -17.68
N LEU A 229 -9.42 2.14 -16.72
CA LEU A 229 -10.80 2.48 -16.35
C LEU A 229 -11.50 3.15 -17.54
N PRO A 230 -12.85 3.06 -17.62
CA PRO A 230 -13.60 3.67 -18.72
C PRO A 230 -13.29 5.15 -18.91
N GLY A 231 -12.92 5.53 -20.14
CA GLY A 231 -12.58 6.90 -20.52
C GLY A 231 -11.13 7.32 -20.26
N ASP A 232 -10.32 6.48 -19.62
CA ASP A 232 -8.92 6.75 -19.36
C ASP A 232 -8.03 6.26 -20.53
N PHE A 233 -6.79 6.74 -20.58
CA PHE A 233 -5.86 6.48 -21.68
C PHE A 233 -4.50 5.93 -21.23
N VAL A 234 -4.16 5.98 -19.94
CA VAL A 234 -2.97 5.30 -19.38
C VAL A 234 -3.31 4.59 -18.09
N SER A 235 -2.56 3.54 -17.77
CA SER A 235 -2.64 2.84 -16.48
C SER A 235 -1.28 2.28 -16.08
N GLU A 236 -1.10 2.07 -14.80
CA GLU A 236 0.13 1.50 -14.22
C GLU A 236 -0.23 0.60 -13.03
N ALA A 237 0.27 -0.63 -13.02
CA ALA A 237 0.14 -1.57 -11.92
C ALA A 237 1.30 -1.37 -10.95
N LEU A 238 1.01 -1.16 -9.67
CA LEU A 238 2.00 -0.81 -8.65
C LEU A 238 2.24 -1.94 -7.64
N ALA A 239 1.24 -2.80 -7.40
CA ALA A 239 1.39 -3.93 -6.49
C ALA A 239 0.51 -5.11 -6.91
N ILE A 240 0.90 -6.32 -6.48
CA ILE A 240 0.20 -7.58 -6.69
C ILE A 240 0.24 -8.42 -5.42
N ASN A 241 -0.87 -9.12 -5.11
CA ASN A 241 -0.92 -10.08 -4.02
C ASN A 241 -0.81 -11.54 -4.52
N ASN A 242 -0.78 -12.50 -3.58
CA ASN A 242 -0.66 -13.93 -3.92
C ASN A 242 -1.93 -14.55 -4.51
N ALA A 243 -3.05 -13.84 -4.51
CA ALA A 243 -4.26 -14.21 -5.24
C ALA A 243 -4.25 -13.74 -6.71
N GLY A 244 -3.21 -13.00 -7.14
CA GLY A 244 -3.11 -12.40 -8.46
C GLY A 244 -3.99 -11.15 -8.64
N GLU A 245 -4.44 -10.54 -7.53
CA GLU A 245 -5.12 -9.25 -7.54
C GLU A 245 -4.08 -8.14 -7.69
N VAL A 246 -4.30 -7.23 -8.64
CA VAL A 246 -3.36 -6.16 -9.00
C VAL A 246 -3.97 -4.81 -8.68
N VAL A 247 -3.19 -3.91 -8.09
CA VAL A 247 -3.61 -2.54 -7.80
C VAL A 247 -2.66 -1.51 -8.40
N GLY A 248 -3.16 -0.32 -8.62
CA GLY A 248 -2.39 0.78 -9.18
C GLY A 248 -3.27 1.99 -9.44
N TYR A 249 -3.02 2.68 -10.55
CA TYR A 249 -3.84 3.78 -10.99
C TYR A 249 -4.14 3.74 -12.50
N SER A 250 -5.26 4.31 -12.87
CA SER A 250 -5.66 4.63 -14.23
C SER A 250 -5.85 6.14 -14.34
N LYS A 251 -5.46 6.74 -15.46
CA LYS A 251 -5.47 8.20 -15.63
C LYS A 251 -6.08 8.60 -16.97
N GLY A 252 -6.95 9.60 -16.89
CA GLY A 252 -7.63 10.19 -18.04
C GLY A 252 -8.04 11.63 -17.79
N PRO A 253 -9.05 12.14 -18.52
CA PRO A 253 -9.54 13.51 -18.39
C PRO A 253 -10.06 13.84 -16.98
N ASN A 254 -10.55 12.83 -16.25
CA ASN A 254 -11.11 12.98 -14.91
C ASN A 254 -10.08 12.84 -13.79
N GLY A 255 -8.78 12.88 -14.12
CA GLY A 255 -7.69 12.74 -13.14
C GLY A 255 -7.15 11.31 -13.03
N MET A 256 -6.43 11.06 -11.95
CA MET A 256 -5.85 9.76 -11.61
C MET A 256 -6.80 9.04 -10.65
N ARG A 257 -7.11 7.77 -10.91
CA ARG A 257 -8.05 6.96 -10.12
C ARG A 257 -7.43 5.62 -9.74
N ALA A 258 -7.46 5.29 -8.46
CA ALA A 258 -7.01 4.01 -7.96
C ALA A 258 -7.89 2.88 -8.50
N PHE A 259 -7.28 1.76 -8.87
CA PHE A 259 -7.98 0.57 -9.32
C PHE A 259 -7.57 -0.68 -8.55
N LEU A 260 -8.46 -1.67 -8.54
CA LEU A 260 -8.21 -3.07 -8.27
C LEU A 260 -8.57 -3.86 -9.54
N TRP A 261 -7.63 -4.64 -10.03
CA TRP A 261 -7.87 -5.57 -11.13
C TRP A 261 -7.89 -7.01 -10.61
N THR A 262 -8.86 -7.77 -11.09
CA THR A 262 -8.93 -9.23 -10.86
C THR A 262 -9.19 -9.93 -12.19
N LYS A 263 -8.76 -11.17 -12.30
CA LYS A 263 -8.97 -11.97 -13.52
C LYS A 263 -10.45 -12.17 -13.86
N SER A 264 -11.34 -12.19 -12.85
CA SER A 264 -12.78 -12.39 -13.05
C SER A 264 -13.53 -11.13 -13.45
N ASN A 265 -13.14 -9.97 -12.91
CA ASN A 265 -13.92 -8.73 -13.02
C ASN A 265 -13.25 -7.67 -13.91
N GLY A 266 -11.95 -7.86 -14.25
CA GLY A 266 -11.17 -6.80 -14.88
C GLY A 266 -10.83 -5.69 -13.91
N MET A 267 -10.70 -4.45 -14.42
CA MET A 267 -10.32 -3.27 -13.65
C MET A 267 -11.54 -2.58 -13.05
N GLU A 268 -11.56 -2.45 -11.71
CA GLU A 268 -12.60 -1.80 -10.92
C GLU A 268 -12.03 -0.58 -10.21
N GLU A 269 -12.74 0.56 -10.21
CA GLU A 269 -12.34 1.78 -9.51
C GLU A 269 -12.54 1.62 -8.00
N LEU A 270 -11.56 2.06 -7.20
CA LEU A 270 -11.61 2.01 -5.74
C LEU A 270 -12.25 3.25 -5.10
N GLY A 271 -12.47 4.33 -5.89
CA GLY A 271 -13.02 5.59 -5.45
C GLY A 271 -11.94 6.60 -5.04
N ILE A 272 -12.42 7.72 -4.46
CA ILE A 272 -11.62 8.88 -4.03
C ILE A 272 -12.16 9.33 -2.68
N LEU A 273 -11.31 9.81 -1.77
CA LEU A 273 -11.75 10.42 -0.51
C LEU A 273 -12.61 11.65 -0.73
N ALA A 274 -13.50 11.95 0.21
CA ALA A 274 -14.47 13.06 0.10
C ALA A 274 -13.77 14.40 -0.19
N GLY A 275 -14.26 15.12 -1.20
CA GLY A 275 -13.73 16.41 -1.62
C GLY A 275 -12.45 16.35 -2.46
N GLY A 276 -11.95 15.15 -2.76
CA GLY A 276 -10.76 14.94 -3.56
C GLY A 276 -11.02 14.86 -5.06
N SER A 277 -9.91 14.81 -5.84
CA SER A 277 -9.94 14.74 -7.31
C SER A 277 -9.10 13.62 -7.89
N SER A 278 -8.35 12.90 -7.05
CA SER A 278 -7.48 11.82 -7.49
C SER A 278 -7.22 10.80 -6.40
N SER A 279 -6.86 9.57 -6.82
CA SER A 279 -6.40 8.51 -5.92
C SER A 279 -5.41 7.59 -6.64
N ARG A 280 -4.55 6.92 -5.87
CA ARG A 280 -3.63 5.87 -6.35
C ARG A 280 -3.49 4.78 -5.29
N ALA A 281 -3.60 3.52 -5.68
CA ALA A 281 -3.36 2.38 -4.81
C ALA A 281 -1.88 1.99 -4.91
N LEU A 282 -1.19 1.90 -3.77
CA LEU A 282 0.27 1.71 -3.70
C LEU A 282 0.67 0.31 -3.23
N ALA A 283 -0.17 -0.34 -2.43
CA ALA A 283 0.09 -1.70 -1.96
C ALA A 283 -1.22 -2.46 -1.69
N ILE A 284 -1.14 -3.79 -1.76
CA ILE A 284 -2.22 -4.73 -1.46
C ILE A 284 -1.66 -5.91 -0.69
N ASN A 285 -2.37 -6.42 0.32
CA ASN A 285 -2.01 -7.66 1.00
C ASN A 285 -2.85 -8.86 0.54
N ASP A 286 -2.53 -10.06 1.04
CA ASP A 286 -3.21 -11.30 0.63
C ASP A 286 -4.67 -11.40 1.09
N SER A 287 -5.14 -10.53 1.99
CA SER A 287 -6.56 -10.42 2.35
C SER A 287 -7.34 -9.47 1.43
N GLY A 288 -6.70 -8.88 0.40
CA GLY A 288 -7.30 -7.90 -0.49
C GLY A 288 -7.48 -6.51 0.15
N THR A 289 -6.80 -6.22 1.25
CA THR A 289 -6.75 -4.87 1.82
C THR A 289 -5.76 -4.03 1.03
N VAL A 290 -6.22 -2.89 0.51
CA VAL A 290 -5.45 -1.97 -0.32
C VAL A 290 -5.14 -0.71 0.46
N VAL A 291 -3.93 -0.18 0.28
CA VAL A 291 -3.52 1.12 0.85
C VAL A 291 -2.93 2.01 -0.24
N GLY A 292 -2.96 3.31 0.00
CA GLY A 292 -2.44 4.27 -0.98
C GLY A 292 -2.63 5.72 -0.55
N ALA A 293 -2.75 6.60 -1.53
CA ALA A 293 -2.99 8.03 -1.34
C ALA A 293 -4.20 8.50 -2.15
N SER A 294 -4.96 9.42 -1.59
CA SER A 294 -6.06 10.09 -2.25
C SER A 294 -6.05 11.58 -1.91
N ALA A 295 -6.27 12.41 -2.91
CA ALA A 295 -6.44 13.83 -2.69
C ALA A 295 -7.69 14.09 -1.83
N THR A 296 -7.61 15.17 -1.04
CA THR A 296 -8.72 15.80 -0.32
C THR A 296 -8.68 17.31 -0.55
N GLN A 297 -9.55 18.08 0.08
CA GLN A 297 -9.49 19.55 0.01
C GLN A 297 -8.25 20.13 0.73
N SER A 298 -7.69 19.37 1.72
CA SER A 298 -6.52 19.79 2.51
C SER A 298 -5.18 19.24 1.99
N GLY A 299 -5.19 18.46 0.92
CA GLY A 299 -4.00 17.81 0.36
C GLY A 299 -4.17 16.31 0.21
N ASP A 300 -3.08 15.60 -0.06
CA ASP A 300 -3.10 14.15 -0.14
C ASP A 300 -3.21 13.54 1.26
N HIS A 301 -4.07 12.54 1.40
CA HIS A 301 -4.26 11.73 2.60
C HIS A 301 -4.02 10.25 2.30
N ALA A 302 -3.40 9.55 3.25
CA ALA A 302 -3.27 8.11 3.22
C ALA A 302 -4.64 7.45 3.40
N PHE A 303 -4.95 6.42 2.61
CA PHE A 303 -6.18 5.66 2.74
C PHE A 303 -5.94 4.18 2.98
N VAL A 304 -6.94 3.52 3.56
CA VAL A 304 -7.14 2.06 3.54
C VAL A 304 -8.45 1.75 2.85
N TRP A 305 -8.43 0.76 1.95
CA TRP A 305 -9.62 0.28 1.26
C TRP A 305 -9.82 -1.22 1.52
N LYS A 306 -11.06 -1.60 1.76
CA LYS A 306 -11.51 -3.01 1.83
C LYS A 306 -12.79 -3.14 1.03
N ARG A 307 -13.03 -4.30 0.42
CA ARG A 307 -14.22 -4.56 -0.40
C ARG A 307 -15.54 -4.32 0.36
N GLN A 308 -15.55 -4.57 1.68
CA GLN A 308 -16.74 -4.41 2.53
C GLN A 308 -17.02 -2.98 2.96
N THR A 309 -16.02 -2.14 3.12
CA THR A 309 -16.13 -0.79 3.70
C THR A 309 -15.88 0.32 2.70
N GLY A 310 -15.30 0.01 1.54
CA GLY A 310 -14.79 1.01 0.61
C GLY A 310 -13.53 1.71 1.12
N MET A 311 -13.25 2.89 0.60
CA MET A 311 -12.09 3.72 0.94
C MET A 311 -12.36 4.51 2.22
N LEU A 312 -11.43 4.43 3.17
CA LEU A 312 -11.45 5.15 4.45
C LEU A 312 -10.15 5.94 4.60
N ASP A 313 -10.24 7.16 5.12
CA ASP A 313 -9.09 7.99 5.47
C ASP A 313 -8.37 7.40 6.69
N LEU A 314 -7.07 7.14 6.57
CA LEU A 314 -6.26 6.64 7.69
C LEU A 314 -6.07 7.70 8.78
N ASN A 315 -6.21 8.98 8.46
CA ASN A 315 -6.17 10.05 9.44
C ASN A 315 -7.35 10.00 10.42
N ASP A 316 -8.51 9.46 9.98
CA ASP A 316 -9.67 9.25 10.83
C ASP A 316 -9.58 7.94 11.64
N ALA A 317 -8.81 6.96 11.15
CA ALA A 317 -8.68 5.62 11.75
C ALA A 317 -7.48 5.48 12.68
N ALA A 318 -6.59 6.46 12.73
CA ALA A 318 -5.33 6.44 13.47
C ALA A 318 -5.27 7.51 14.56
N SER A 319 -4.75 7.16 15.74
CA SER A 319 -4.50 8.14 16.81
C SER A 319 -3.17 8.86 16.54
N LEU A 320 -3.24 9.98 15.86
CA LEU A 320 -2.07 10.79 15.50
C LEU A 320 -1.77 11.88 16.55
N ALA A 321 -0.51 12.26 16.67
CA ALA A 321 -0.12 13.46 17.40
C ALA A 321 -0.73 14.69 16.75
N HIS A 322 -1.02 15.73 17.57
CA HIS A 322 -1.65 16.96 17.08
C HIS A 322 -0.86 17.59 15.93
N GLY A 323 -1.55 17.87 14.82
CA GLY A 323 -0.96 18.47 13.62
C GLY A 323 -0.22 17.49 12.71
N THR A 324 -0.25 16.19 12.98
CA THR A 324 0.32 15.19 12.06
C THR A 324 -0.73 14.76 11.04
N VAL A 325 -0.35 14.70 9.76
CA VAL A 325 -1.17 14.17 8.67
C VAL A 325 -0.41 13.07 7.94
N LEU A 326 -1.05 11.90 7.78
CA LEU A 326 -0.56 10.81 6.93
C LEU A 326 -0.95 11.11 5.48
N VAL A 327 0.04 11.28 4.61
CA VAL A 327 -0.17 11.69 3.21
C VAL A 327 -0.19 10.52 2.23
N ASP A 328 0.53 9.44 2.53
CA ASP A 328 0.47 8.20 1.77
C ASP A 328 0.68 6.96 2.66
N ALA A 329 0.18 5.82 2.20
CA ALA A 329 0.46 4.51 2.76
C ALA A 329 0.98 3.61 1.63
N HIS A 330 2.25 3.21 1.70
CA HIS A 330 2.97 2.60 0.57
C HIS A 330 3.36 1.14 0.77
N ALA A 331 3.10 0.55 1.94
CA ALA A 331 3.29 -0.88 2.17
C ALA A 331 2.31 -1.41 3.21
N ILE A 332 1.91 -2.66 3.05
CA ILE A 332 1.04 -3.38 3.98
C ILE A 332 1.44 -4.85 4.00
N ASN A 333 1.47 -5.48 5.19
CA ASN A 333 1.74 -6.91 5.31
C ASN A 333 0.45 -7.73 5.59
N ARG A 334 0.60 -9.07 5.73
CA ARG A 334 -0.53 -9.98 6.01
C ARG A 334 -1.22 -9.71 7.35
N LYS A 335 -0.53 -9.12 8.32
CA LYS A 335 -1.09 -8.73 9.62
C LYS A 335 -1.88 -7.42 9.54
N GLY A 336 -1.87 -6.73 8.39
CA GLY A 336 -2.48 -5.42 8.23
C GLY A 336 -1.63 -4.29 8.83
N GLU A 337 -0.35 -4.54 9.16
CA GLU A 337 0.59 -3.49 9.54
C GLU A 337 0.93 -2.67 8.30
N ILE A 338 0.86 -1.33 8.40
CA ILE A 338 0.98 -0.40 7.28
C ILE A 338 2.17 0.52 7.50
N LEU A 339 2.99 0.72 6.47
CA LEU A 339 3.96 1.82 6.42
C LEU A 339 3.32 3.03 5.74
N ALA A 340 3.37 4.16 6.42
CA ALA A 340 2.85 5.42 5.92
C ALA A 340 3.89 6.54 6.04
N MET A 341 3.78 7.52 5.17
CA MET A 341 4.53 8.78 5.27
C MET A 341 3.58 9.90 5.64
N GLY A 342 4.11 10.87 6.37
CA GLY A 342 3.33 12.01 6.82
C GLY A 342 4.20 13.22 7.11
N GLY A 343 3.56 14.25 7.61
CA GLY A 343 4.23 15.50 8.01
C GLY A 343 3.36 16.30 8.95
N MET A 344 3.88 17.43 9.41
CA MET A 344 3.08 18.38 10.18
C MET A 344 2.19 19.16 9.22
N ASP A 345 0.90 19.23 9.53
CA ASP A 345 -0.01 20.15 8.86
C ASP A 345 0.38 21.60 9.23
N HIS A 346 0.85 22.34 8.25
CA HIS A 346 1.20 23.74 8.40
C HIS A 346 -0.01 24.69 8.20
N GLY A 347 -1.23 24.16 8.22
CA GLY A 347 -2.47 24.97 8.24
C GLY A 347 -2.63 25.91 7.06
N GLY A 348 -2.25 25.48 5.85
CA GLY A 348 -2.48 26.28 4.62
C GLY A 348 -1.70 27.59 4.55
N MET A 349 -0.66 27.79 5.35
CA MET A 349 0.23 28.94 5.21
C MET A 349 1.02 28.81 3.91
N ALA A 350 0.85 29.78 3.01
CA ALA A 350 1.67 29.92 1.81
C ALA A 350 3.16 29.82 2.20
N PRO A 351 4.00 29.17 1.37
CA PRO A 351 5.41 29.04 1.67
C PRO A 351 6.02 30.45 1.80
N ASP A 352 6.40 30.78 3.02
CA ASP A 352 7.15 32.00 3.29
C ASP A 352 8.53 31.83 2.61
N ASN A 353 8.85 32.70 1.66
CA ASN A 353 10.07 32.65 0.83
C ASN A 353 11.40 32.69 1.60
N HIS A 354 11.35 32.66 2.93
CA HIS A 354 12.52 32.77 3.81
C HIS A 354 12.75 31.52 4.69
N ARG A 355 12.01 30.40 4.50
CA ARG A 355 12.23 29.19 5.28
C ARG A 355 13.20 28.23 4.61
N CYS A 356 14.13 27.74 5.43
CA CYS A 356 14.97 26.57 5.19
C CYS A 356 14.16 25.41 4.59
N ALA A 357 14.84 24.51 3.86
CA ALA A 357 14.26 23.33 3.22
C ALA A 357 13.13 22.69 4.05
N PRO A 358 12.05 22.22 3.41
CA PRO A 358 10.94 21.56 4.13
C PRO A 358 11.52 20.44 5.02
N ALA A 359 10.98 20.33 6.24
CA ALA A 359 11.36 19.24 7.13
C ALA A 359 11.21 17.90 6.39
N PRO A 360 12.13 16.95 6.59
CA PRO A 360 12.02 15.65 5.95
C PRO A 360 10.69 15.00 6.35
N PRO A 361 10.06 14.25 5.43
CA PRO A 361 8.81 13.57 5.74
C PRO A 361 9.01 12.60 6.89
N LEU A 362 8.04 12.54 7.80
CA LEU A 362 8.01 11.58 8.88
C LEU A 362 7.52 10.23 8.35
N SER A 363 8.00 9.16 8.94
CA SER A 363 7.61 7.80 8.60
C SER A 363 6.94 7.12 9.79
N PHE A 364 5.89 6.34 9.53
CA PHE A 364 5.05 5.73 10.54
C PHE A 364 4.79 4.26 10.27
N LEU A 365 4.77 3.47 11.32
CA LEU A 365 4.21 2.13 11.34
C LEU A 365 2.84 2.17 12.02
N LEU A 366 1.80 1.76 11.31
CA LEU A 366 0.45 1.64 11.81
C LEU A 366 0.16 0.17 12.09
N THR A 367 -0.17 -0.16 13.34
CA THR A 367 -0.50 -1.53 13.77
C THR A 367 -1.99 -1.60 14.08
N PRO A 368 -2.78 -2.51 13.46
CA PRO A 368 -4.19 -2.64 13.77
C PRO A 368 -4.39 -3.05 15.24
N THR A 369 -5.31 -2.36 15.93
CA THR A 369 -5.58 -2.62 17.36
C THR A 369 -6.47 -3.85 17.58
N ASN A 370 -7.26 -4.22 16.57
CA ASN A 370 -8.05 -5.44 16.54
C ASN A 370 -7.41 -6.34 15.49
N ALA A 371 -6.59 -7.31 15.93
CA ALA A 371 -6.13 -8.37 15.02
C ALA A 371 -7.35 -9.17 14.52
N PRO A 372 -7.34 -9.63 13.26
CA PRO A 372 -8.43 -10.44 12.71
C PRO A 372 -8.59 -11.76 13.46
#